data_651c2e3f615e30a5a967c7d39b58cf94
#
_entry.id   651c2e3f615e30a5a967c7d39b58cf94
#
_cell.length_a   1.000
_cell.length_b   1.000
_cell.length_c   1.000
_cell.angle_alpha   90.00
_cell.angle_beta   90.00
_cell.angle_gamma   90.00
#
_symmetry.space_group_name_H-M   'P 1'
#
loop_
_entity.id
_entity.type
_entity.pdbx_description
1 polymer ?
#
loop_
_entity_poly.entity_id
_entity_poly.type
_entity_poly.pdbx_seq_one_letter_code
_entity_poly.pdbx_strand_id
1 'polypeptide(L)'
;IKLEHGKALKAEHLAPYEGQGYTAFLVNKHETSTGVHYDMNLISDFCKRNQLFLIVDCISTFLADPFDMKELGADIMITGSQKALACPPGISVMVLSPKAINRVNNTKCVCQYFDLKIALKNMERGQTPWTPAVGILRQINARLKEIDANGGVEGEIARIGALATYFRDKIKGLPFEIVSESLSNAVTPLHPTTASAYDIFLKIKDEYGMWICPNGGDMKDTIFRVGHIGALTTADYDMLIAAFWELKTKKFI
;
A
#
# COMPACT_ATOMS: atom_id res chain seq x y z
N ILE A 1 2.37 -17.64 6.41
CA ILE A 1 3.41 -17.22 7.37
C ILE A 1 2.78 -16.17 8.29
N LYS A 2 2.87 -16.35 9.61
CA LYS A 2 2.35 -15.39 10.58
C LYS A 2 3.52 -14.69 11.25
N LEU A 3 3.49 -13.36 11.23
CA LEU A 3 4.48 -12.51 11.89
C LEU A 3 3.82 -11.73 13.04
N GLU A 4 4.61 -11.28 13.99
CA GLU A 4 4.17 -10.30 14.99
C GLU A 4 3.93 -8.93 14.31
N HIS A 5 3.07 -8.13 14.92
CA HIS A 5 2.74 -6.80 14.40
C HIS A 5 4.00 -5.92 14.33
N GLY A 6 4.19 -5.24 13.22
CA GLY A 6 5.34 -4.36 13.00
C GLY A 6 6.64 -5.06 12.57
N LYS A 7 6.68 -6.40 12.55
CA LYS A 7 7.88 -7.18 12.19
C LYS A 7 8.01 -7.42 10.69
N ALA A 8 9.24 -7.29 10.20
CA ALA A 8 9.59 -7.57 8.82
C ALA A 8 9.71 -9.08 8.56
N LEU A 9 9.41 -9.52 7.33
CA LEU A 9 9.69 -10.88 6.87
C LEU A 9 11.20 -11.07 6.68
N LYS A 10 11.73 -12.15 7.22
CA LYS A 10 13.16 -12.51 7.14
C LYS A 10 13.33 -13.89 6.52
N ALA A 11 14.56 -14.22 6.09
CA ALA A 11 14.88 -15.51 5.48
C ALA A 11 14.53 -16.71 6.38
N GLU A 12 14.70 -16.57 7.68
CA GLU A 12 14.34 -17.60 8.67
C GLU A 12 12.87 -17.96 8.68
N HIS A 13 11.99 -17.00 8.36
CA HIS A 13 10.55 -17.25 8.26
C HIS A 13 10.17 -18.01 6.98
N LEU A 14 11.02 -17.96 5.95
CA LEU A 14 10.82 -18.66 4.67
C LEU A 14 11.42 -20.05 4.67
N ALA A 15 12.48 -20.27 5.44
CA ALA A 15 13.22 -21.53 5.46
C ALA A 15 12.37 -22.80 5.66
N PRO A 16 11.34 -22.83 6.53
CA PRO A 16 10.48 -24.02 6.70
C PRO A 16 9.66 -24.38 5.45
N TYR A 17 9.53 -23.46 4.49
CA TYR A 17 8.72 -23.63 3.28
C TYR A 17 9.58 -23.95 2.04
N GLU A 18 10.91 -24.04 2.18
CA GLU A 18 11.82 -24.37 1.09
C GLU A 18 11.57 -25.81 0.59
N GLY A 19 11.42 -25.96 -0.73
CA GLY A 19 11.22 -27.28 -1.37
C GLY A 19 9.89 -28.00 -1.06
N GLN A 20 8.91 -27.32 -0.47
CA GLN A 20 7.64 -27.94 -0.04
C GLN A 20 6.60 -28.10 -1.17
N GLY A 21 6.92 -27.73 -2.41
CA GLY A 21 6.07 -27.94 -3.57
C GLY A 21 4.82 -27.04 -3.63
N TYR A 22 4.84 -25.89 -2.98
CA TYR A 22 3.76 -24.89 -3.11
C TYR A 22 3.68 -24.39 -4.55
N THR A 23 2.50 -23.91 -4.95
CA THR A 23 2.26 -23.41 -6.31
C THR A 23 2.52 -21.91 -6.43
N ALA A 24 2.21 -21.15 -5.40
CA ALA A 24 2.28 -19.69 -5.42
C ALA A 24 2.63 -19.10 -4.05
N PHE A 25 3.20 -17.91 -4.08
CA PHE A 25 3.37 -17.03 -2.93
C PHE A 25 2.49 -15.79 -3.12
N LEU A 26 1.55 -15.58 -2.21
CA LEU A 26 0.69 -14.41 -2.19
C LEU A 26 1.14 -13.48 -1.08
N VAL A 27 1.38 -12.22 -1.40
CA VAL A 27 1.85 -11.24 -0.42
C VAL A 27 1.31 -9.84 -0.74
N ASN A 28 0.94 -9.11 0.31
CA ASN A 28 0.86 -7.66 0.24
C ASN A 28 2.29 -7.11 0.38
N LYS A 29 2.72 -6.26 -0.55
CA LYS A 29 4.05 -5.62 -0.47
C LYS A 29 4.21 -4.79 0.81
N HIS A 30 3.10 -4.30 1.36
CA HIS A 30 3.07 -3.46 2.53
C HIS A 30 1.86 -3.79 3.41
N GLU A 31 2.11 -4.11 4.67
CA GLU A 31 1.06 -4.29 5.67
C GLU A 31 0.60 -2.92 6.19
N THR A 32 -0.54 -2.47 5.71
CA THR A 32 -1.00 -1.09 5.93
C THR A 32 -1.31 -0.78 7.39
N SER A 33 -1.73 -1.78 8.17
CA SER A 33 -2.14 -1.59 9.57
C SER A 33 -0.95 -1.30 10.50
N THR A 34 0.21 -1.83 10.18
CA THR A 34 1.45 -1.68 10.95
C THR A 34 2.57 -0.96 10.20
N GLY A 35 2.34 -0.62 8.92
CA GLY A 35 3.27 0.11 8.09
C GLY A 35 4.50 -0.68 7.63
N VAL A 36 4.48 -2.01 7.75
CA VAL A 36 5.62 -2.86 7.36
C VAL A 36 5.68 -3.01 5.85
N HIS A 37 6.78 -2.59 5.27
CA HIS A 37 7.13 -2.81 3.86
C HIS A 37 8.03 -4.03 3.74
N TYR A 38 7.60 -5.05 3.01
CA TYR A 38 8.36 -6.29 2.88
C TYR A 38 9.47 -6.19 1.83
N ASP A 39 10.60 -6.84 2.10
CA ASP A 39 11.70 -6.97 1.15
C ASP A 39 11.30 -7.87 -0.02
N MET A 40 11.00 -7.25 -1.14
CA MET A 40 10.56 -7.95 -2.34
C MET A 40 11.69 -8.73 -3.01
N ASN A 41 12.96 -8.37 -2.80
CA ASN A 41 14.09 -9.14 -3.32
C ASN A 41 14.20 -10.49 -2.60
N LEU A 42 14.11 -10.48 -1.27
CA LEU A 42 14.08 -11.70 -0.47
C LEU A 42 12.94 -12.65 -0.92
N ILE A 43 11.75 -12.11 -1.12
CA ILE A 43 10.56 -12.88 -1.54
C ILE A 43 10.73 -13.39 -2.98
N SER A 44 11.20 -12.53 -3.88
CA SER A 44 11.48 -12.87 -5.28
C SER A 44 12.47 -14.04 -5.40
N ASP A 45 13.58 -13.96 -4.68
CA ASP A 45 14.61 -15.01 -4.69
C ASP A 45 14.08 -16.34 -4.14
N PHE A 46 13.28 -16.29 -3.08
CA PHE A 46 12.60 -17.48 -2.57
C PHE A 46 11.65 -18.07 -3.62
N CYS A 47 10.82 -17.24 -4.27
CA CYS A 47 9.89 -17.69 -5.29
C CYS A 47 10.60 -18.28 -6.52
N LYS A 48 11.69 -17.65 -6.97
CA LYS A 48 12.50 -18.15 -8.09
C LYS A 48 13.10 -19.53 -7.80
N ARG A 49 13.73 -19.70 -6.62
CA ARG A 49 14.33 -21.00 -6.20
C ARG A 49 13.29 -22.10 -6.09
N ASN A 50 12.10 -21.79 -5.62
CA ASN A 50 11.01 -22.77 -5.42
C ASN A 50 10.02 -22.84 -6.60
N GLN A 51 10.27 -22.14 -7.70
CA GLN A 51 9.43 -22.11 -8.91
C GLN A 51 7.97 -21.70 -8.63
N LEU A 52 7.76 -20.81 -7.67
CA LEU A 52 6.46 -20.33 -7.27
C LEU A 52 5.94 -19.23 -8.22
N PHE A 53 4.63 -19.13 -8.37
CA PHE A 53 4.00 -17.91 -8.86
C PHE A 53 4.08 -16.84 -7.76
N LEU A 54 4.58 -15.66 -8.10
CA LEU A 54 4.60 -14.53 -7.19
C LEU A 54 3.43 -13.59 -7.50
N ILE A 55 2.50 -13.47 -6.56
CA ILE A 55 1.31 -12.63 -6.66
C ILE A 55 1.42 -11.53 -5.59
N VAL A 56 1.48 -10.27 -6.03
CA VAL A 56 1.76 -9.14 -5.14
C VAL A 56 0.61 -8.14 -5.13
N ASP A 57 0.04 -7.93 -3.94
CA ASP A 57 -0.84 -6.78 -3.69
C ASP A 57 0.04 -5.53 -3.44
N CYS A 58 0.00 -4.60 -4.39
CA CYS A 58 0.67 -3.32 -4.32
C CYS A 58 -0.30 -2.16 -4.05
N ILE A 59 -1.53 -2.42 -3.64
CA ILE A 59 -2.58 -1.39 -3.53
C ILE A 59 -2.10 -0.18 -2.72
N SER A 60 -1.43 -0.39 -1.60
CA SER A 60 -0.97 0.70 -0.73
C SER A 60 0.39 1.28 -1.12
N THR A 61 1.20 0.58 -1.91
CA THR A 61 2.57 0.99 -2.28
C THR A 61 2.72 1.43 -3.73
N PHE A 62 1.73 1.18 -4.57
CA PHE A 62 1.74 1.63 -5.96
C PHE A 62 1.98 3.14 -6.04
N LEU A 63 2.97 3.58 -6.81
CA LEU A 63 3.44 4.96 -6.91
C LEU A 63 4.05 5.57 -5.62
N ALA A 64 4.08 4.82 -4.51
CA ALA A 64 4.70 5.29 -3.26
C ALA A 64 6.10 4.71 -3.06
N ASP A 65 6.29 3.44 -3.45
CA ASP A 65 7.57 2.74 -3.32
C ASP A 65 7.93 2.03 -4.64
N PRO A 66 9.21 1.97 -5.00
CA PRO A 66 9.66 1.32 -6.24
C PRO A 66 9.19 -0.14 -6.33
N PHE A 67 8.74 -0.53 -7.52
CA PHE A 67 8.37 -1.90 -7.83
C PHE A 67 8.54 -2.18 -9.31
N ASP A 68 9.49 -3.01 -9.67
CA ASP A 68 9.66 -3.53 -11.02
C ASP A 68 9.21 -4.99 -11.08
N MET A 69 8.07 -5.22 -11.73
CA MET A 69 7.47 -6.55 -11.84
C MET A 69 8.37 -7.53 -12.60
N LYS A 70 9.12 -7.04 -13.60
CA LYS A 70 9.98 -7.85 -14.45
C LYS A 70 11.26 -8.26 -13.71
N GLU A 71 11.92 -7.34 -13.04
CA GLU A 71 13.13 -7.62 -12.26
C GLU A 71 12.85 -8.58 -11.11
N LEU A 72 11.76 -8.35 -10.40
CA LEU A 72 11.32 -9.21 -9.30
C LEU A 72 10.78 -10.57 -9.78
N GLY A 73 10.42 -10.70 -11.06
CA GLY A 73 9.79 -11.91 -11.58
C GLY A 73 8.39 -12.13 -11.00
N ALA A 74 7.70 -11.05 -10.64
CA ALA A 74 6.33 -11.13 -10.18
C ALA A 74 5.41 -11.53 -11.33
N ASP A 75 4.52 -12.48 -11.07
CA ASP A 75 3.60 -13.00 -12.09
C ASP A 75 2.30 -12.19 -12.16
N ILE A 76 1.84 -11.69 -11.02
CA ILE A 76 0.64 -10.83 -10.93
C ILE A 76 0.92 -9.68 -9.95
N MET A 77 0.61 -8.45 -10.39
CA MET A 77 0.59 -7.27 -9.54
C MET A 77 -0.83 -6.71 -9.50
N ILE A 78 -1.28 -6.31 -8.32
CA ILE A 78 -2.63 -5.78 -8.10
C ILE A 78 -2.52 -4.39 -7.49
N THR A 79 -3.30 -3.43 -8.04
CA THR A 79 -3.48 -2.11 -7.44
C THR A 79 -4.92 -1.61 -7.61
N GLY A 80 -5.24 -0.47 -7.03
CA GLY A 80 -6.59 0.10 -7.07
C GLY A 80 -6.60 1.61 -7.21
N SER A 81 -7.74 2.14 -7.65
CA SER A 81 -7.94 3.57 -7.93
C SER A 81 -7.86 4.48 -6.69
N GLN A 82 -8.20 3.97 -5.51
CA GLN A 82 -8.46 4.74 -4.28
C GLN A 82 -7.24 5.01 -3.39
N LYS A 83 -6.03 4.73 -3.84
CA LYS A 83 -4.78 4.95 -3.10
C LYS A 83 -3.95 6.05 -3.77
N ALA A 84 -2.72 5.81 -4.16
CA ALA A 84 -1.84 6.85 -4.73
C ALA A 84 -2.33 7.44 -6.06
N LEU A 85 -3.20 6.75 -6.78
CA LEU A 85 -3.89 7.32 -7.94
C LEU A 85 -4.88 8.46 -7.56
N ALA A 86 -5.21 8.60 -6.28
CA ALA A 86 -6.08 9.68 -5.77
C ALA A 86 -7.44 9.79 -6.48
N CYS A 87 -7.99 8.65 -6.92
CA CYS A 87 -9.30 8.54 -7.55
C CYS A 87 -10.30 7.85 -6.60
N PRO A 88 -11.60 7.99 -6.80
CA PRO A 88 -12.59 7.24 -6.02
C PRO A 88 -12.39 5.72 -6.13
N PRO A 89 -12.80 4.93 -5.12
CA PRO A 89 -12.80 3.47 -5.22
C PRO A 89 -13.76 2.99 -6.31
N GLY A 90 -13.43 1.87 -6.97
CA GLY A 90 -14.29 1.23 -7.97
C GLY A 90 -13.56 0.59 -9.14
N ILE A 91 -12.25 0.81 -9.28
CA ILE A 91 -11.41 0.15 -10.28
C ILE A 91 -10.27 -0.59 -9.58
N SER A 92 -10.15 -1.88 -9.88
CA SER A 92 -8.98 -2.70 -9.59
C SER A 92 -8.21 -2.92 -10.89
N VAL A 93 -6.90 -2.77 -10.84
CA VAL A 93 -6.00 -2.99 -11.97
C VAL A 93 -5.10 -4.17 -11.64
N MET A 94 -5.03 -5.13 -12.57
CA MET A 94 -4.13 -6.28 -12.49
C MET A 94 -3.16 -6.26 -13.66
N VAL A 95 -1.88 -6.41 -13.37
CA VAL A 95 -0.84 -6.61 -14.39
C VAL A 95 -0.40 -8.06 -14.35
N LEU A 96 -0.39 -8.71 -15.50
CA LEU A 96 -0.11 -10.15 -15.66
C LEU A 96 1.17 -10.36 -16.45
N SER A 97 2.06 -11.23 -15.96
CA SER A 97 3.20 -11.72 -16.73
C SER A 97 2.75 -12.65 -17.86
N PRO A 98 3.56 -12.89 -18.91
CA PRO A 98 3.26 -13.91 -19.93
C PRO A 98 3.04 -15.30 -19.30
N LYS A 99 3.77 -15.65 -18.25
CA LYS A 99 3.62 -16.90 -17.49
C LYS A 99 2.24 -16.96 -16.82
N ALA A 100 1.78 -15.86 -16.23
CA ALA A 100 0.44 -15.77 -15.62
C ALA A 100 -0.67 -15.87 -16.68
N ILE A 101 -0.54 -15.20 -17.84
CA ILE A 101 -1.49 -15.29 -18.95
C ILE A 101 -1.61 -16.74 -19.44
N ASN A 102 -0.48 -17.42 -19.64
CA ASN A 102 -0.48 -18.83 -20.01
C ASN A 102 -1.20 -19.71 -18.97
N ARG A 103 -0.95 -19.47 -17.69
CA ARG A 103 -1.64 -20.18 -16.60
C ARG A 103 -3.15 -19.94 -16.62
N VAL A 104 -3.59 -18.69 -16.77
CA VAL A 104 -5.00 -18.31 -16.91
C VAL A 104 -5.66 -19.08 -18.06
N ASN A 105 -5.04 -19.09 -19.23
CA ASN A 105 -5.59 -19.75 -20.42
C ASN A 105 -5.75 -21.26 -20.27
N ASN A 106 -4.89 -21.91 -19.49
CA ASN A 106 -4.88 -23.36 -19.25
C ASN A 106 -5.59 -23.80 -17.97
N THR A 107 -6.20 -22.88 -17.22
CA THR A 107 -6.91 -23.19 -15.96
C THR A 107 -8.41 -23.05 -16.16
N LYS A 108 -9.21 -23.98 -15.65
CA LYS A 108 -10.67 -23.85 -15.61
C LYS A 108 -11.05 -22.88 -14.50
N CYS A 109 -11.72 -21.78 -14.87
CA CYS A 109 -12.33 -20.87 -13.89
C CYS A 109 -13.71 -21.37 -13.50
N VAL A 110 -14.03 -21.29 -12.21
CA VAL A 110 -15.36 -21.67 -11.66
C VAL A 110 -16.20 -20.43 -11.30
N CYS A 111 -15.64 -19.25 -11.43
CA CYS A 111 -16.29 -17.98 -11.12
C CYS A 111 -16.48 -17.14 -12.39
N GLN A 112 -17.73 -16.78 -12.70
CA GLN A 112 -18.02 -15.98 -13.89
C GLN A 112 -17.47 -14.55 -13.79
N TYR A 113 -17.65 -13.89 -12.64
CA TYR A 113 -17.28 -12.47 -12.49
C TYR A 113 -15.77 -12.24 -12.46
N PHE A 114 -15.02 -13.13 -11.82
CA PHE A 114 -13.56 -13.03 -11.71
C PHE A 114 -12.80 -13.89 -12.73
N ASP A 115 -13.45 -14.28 -13.84
CA ASP A 115 -12.76 -15.02 -14.90
C ASP A 115 -11.87 -14.09 -15.71
N LEU A 116 -10.56 -14.20 -15.50
CA LEU A 116 -9.56 -13.42 -16.24
C LEU A 116 -9.53 -13.73 -17.74
N LYS A 117 -9.99 -14.92 -18.20
CA LYS A 117 -10.12 -15.22 -19.65
C LYS A 117 -11.12 -14.30 -20.30
N ILE A 118 -12.26 -14.08 -19.64
CA ILE A 118 -13.30 -13.17 -20.15
C ILE A 118 -12.74 -11.73 -20.18
N ALA A 119 -12.00 -11.33 -19.16
CA ALA A 119 -11.37 -10.00 -19.11
C ALA A 119 -10.36 -9.81 -20.24
N LEU A 120 -9.43 -10.76 -20.43
CA LEU A 120 -8.41 -10.71 -21.48
C LEU A 120 -9.04 -10.67 -22.87
N LYS A 121 -10.04 -11.53 -23.13
CA LYS A 121 -10.77 -11.54 -24.42
C LYS A 121 -11.49 -10.22 -24.72
N ASN A 122 -12.08 -9.57 -23.70
CA ASN A 122 -12.74 -8.28 -23.90
C ASN A 122 -11.72 -7.15 -24.11
N MET A 123 -10.54 -7.20 -23.51
CA MET A 123 -9.47 -6.23 -23.74
C MET A 123 -9.01 -6.16 -25.20
N GLU A 124 -9.01 -7.28 -25.93
CA GLU A 124 -8.64 -7.33 -27.36
C GLU A 124 -9.50 -6.36 -28.21
N ARG A 125 -10.73 -6.12 -27.81
CA ARG A 125 -11.65 -5.16 -28.46
C ARG A 125 -11.81 -3.85 -27.72
N GLY A 126 -10.92 -3.55 -26.74
CA GLY A 126 -10.96 -2.32 -25.93
C GLY A 126 -12.17 -2.23 -24.99
N GLN A 127 -12.70 -3.37 -24.54
CA GLN A 127 -13.87 -3.44 -23.66
C GLN A 127 -13.52 -4.14 -22.34
N THR A 128 -14.41 -3.97 -21.37
CA THR A 128 -14.43 -4.75 -20.11
C THR A 128 -15.56 -5.79 -20.17
N PRO A 129 -15.50 -6.87 -19.38
CA PRO A 129 -16.56 -7.89 -19.35
C PRO A 129 -17.93 -7.35 -18.94
N TRP A 130 -17.92 -6.36 -18.05
CA TRP A 130 -19.09 -5.71 -17.46
C TRP A 130 -19.00 -4.21 -17.64
N THR A 131 -20.09 -3.48 -17.49
CA THR A 131 -20.09 -2.02 -17.56
C THR A 131 -19.12 -1.44 -16.52
N PRO A 132 -18.05 -0.74 -16.94
CA PRO A 132 -17.06 -0.24 -16.04
C PRO A 132 -17.50 1.08 -15.38
N ALA A 133 -16.85 1.46 -14.28
CA ALA A 133 -16.96 2.78 -13.69
C ALA A 133 -16.26 3.83 -14.57
N VAL A 134 -16.87 4.23 -15.68
CA VAL A 134 -16.28 5.09 -16.71
C VAL A 134 -15.77 6.42 -16.15
N GLY A 135 -16.51 7.03 -15.20
CA GLY A 135 -16.10 8.24 -14.54
C GLY A 135 -14.76 8.10 -13.84
N ILE A 136 -14.54 6.98 -13.14
CA ILE A 136 -13.27 6.68 -12.44
C ILE A 136 -12.15 6.40 -13.45
N LEU A 137 -12.41 5.66 -14.53
CA LEU A 137 -11.42 5.43 -15.58
C LEU A 137 -10.93 6.73 -16.21
N ARG A 138 -11.82 7.69 -16.43
CA ARG A 138 -11.45 9.03 -16.93
C ARG A 138 -10.59 9.79 -15.92
N GLN A 139 -10.89 9.70 -14.64
CA GLN A 139 -10.08 10.31 -13.59
C GLN A 139 -8.69 9.66 -13.48
N ILE A 140 -8.62 8.32 -13.55
CA ILE A 140 -7.33 7.61 -13.60
C ILE A 140 -6.50 8.09 -14.79
N ASN A 141 -7.10 8.20 -15.99
CA ASN A 141 -6.40 8.68 -17.18
C ASN A 141 -5.89 10.14 -17.02
N ALA A 142 -6.68 11.02 -16.39
CA ALA A 142 -6.26 12.37 -16.09
C ALA A 142 -5.09 12.39 -15.09
N ARG A 143 -5.18 11.57 -14.04
CA ARG A 143 -4.13 11.45 -13.02
C ARG A 143 -2.82 10.88 -13.59
N LEU A 144 -2.89 9.86 -14.46
CA LEU A 144 -1.70 9.32 -15.11
C LEU A 144 -1.00 10.33 -16.00
N LYS A 145 -1.77 11.17 -16.73
CA LYS A 145 -1.20 12.28 -17.52
C LYS A 145 -0.55 13.34 -16.63
N GLU A 146 -1.14 13.65 -15.49
CA GLU A 146 -0.54 14.57 -14.52
C GLU A 146 0.78 14.01 -13.96
N ILE A 147 0.81 12.73 -13.60
CA ILE A 147 2.03 12.06 -13.13
C ILE A 147 3.10 12.11 -14.20
N ASP A 148 2.77 11.77 -15.44
CA ASP A 148 3.69 11.79 -16.59
C ASP A 148 4.28 13.19 -16.81
N ALA A 149 3.45 14.22 -16.76
CA ALA A 149 3.87 15.61 -16.90
C ALA A 149 4.75 16.12 -15.74
N ASN A 150 4.70 15.50 -14.57
CA ASN A 150 5.44 15.88 -13.37
C ASN A 150 6.62 14.94 -13.03
N GLY A 151 7.23 14.33 -14.02
CA GLY A 151 8.44 13.51 -13.88
C GLY A 151 8.18 12.01 -13.80
N GLY A 152 6.97 11.58 -14.19
CA GLY A 152 6.63 10.17 -14.29
C GLY A 152 6.50 9.45 -12.96
N VAL A 153 6.67 8.14 -13.01
CA VAL A 153 6.56 7.26 -11.82
C VAL A 153 7.63 7.61 -10.79
N GLU A 154 8.86 7.83 -11.22
CA GLU A 154 9.99 8.19 -10.37
C GLU A 154 9.78 9.54 -9.67
N GLY A 155 9.21 10.52 -10.38
CA GLY A 155 8.87 11.83 -9.82
C GLY A 155 7.80 11.71 -8.73
N GLU A 156 6.77 10.89 -8.95
CA GLU A 156 5.71 10.68 -7.96
C GLU A 156 6.23 9.93 -6.71
N ILE A 157 7.04 8.89 -6.90
CA ILE A 157 7.68 8.16 -5.80
C ILE A 157 8.58 9.11 -4.98
N ALA A 158 9.39 9.94 -5.64
CA ALA A 158 10.24 10.91 -4.98
C ALA A 158 9.43 11.95 -4.19
N ARG A 159 8.31 12.45 -4.75
CA ARG A 159 7.40 13.39 -4.09
C ARG A 159 6.81 12.78 -2.81
N ILE A 160 6.29 11.56 -2.90
CA ILE A 160 5.69 10.87 -1.74
C ILE A 160 6.77 10.57 -0.69
N GLY A 161 7.96 10.13 -1.10
CA GLY A 161 9.08 9.88 -0.21
C GLY A 161 9.53 11.13 0.54
N ALA A 162 9.59 12.29 -0.16
CA ALA A 162 9.90 13.57 0.47
C ALA A 162 8.84 13.98 1.51
N LEU A 163 7.56 13.80 1.22
CA LEU A 163 6.47 14.07 2.16
C LEU A 163 6.55 13.17 3.41
N ALA A 164 6.79 11.88 3.21
CA ALA A 164 6.93 10.91 4.31
C ALA A 164 8.13 11.27 5.22
N THR A 165 9.26 11.62 4.62
CA THR A 165 10.46 12.07 5.35
C THR A 165 10.19 13.36 6.11
N TYR A 166 9.60 14.35 5.44
CA TYR A 166 9.24 15.64 6.07
C TYR A 166 8.37 15.43 7.31
N PHE A 167 7.30 14.65 7.20
CA PHE A 167 6.42 14.38 8.33
C PHE A 167 7.16 13.68 9.48
N ARG A 168 7.92 12.62 9.17
CA ARG A 168 8.68 11.85 10.18
C ARG A 168 9.72 12.69 10.90
N ASP A 169 10.35 13.63 10.21
CA ASP A 169 11.32 14.53 10.84
C ASP A 169 10.65 15.54 11.77
N LYS A 170 9.51 16.08 11.37
CA LYS A 170 8.78 17.10 12.13
C LYS A 170 8.08 16.59 13.39
N ILE A 171 7.76 15.30 13.45
CA ILE A 171 7.15 14.71 14.66
C ILE A 171 8.19 14.28 15.72
N LYS A 172 9.48 14.40 15.43
CA LYS A 172 10.54 14.12 16.42
C LYS A 172 10.35 14.97 17.67
N GLY A 173 10.39 14.31 18.82
CA GLY A 173 10.13 14.98 20.11
C GLY A 173 8.66 14.97 20.57
N LEU A 174 7.72 14.52 19.73
CA LEU A 174 6.38 14.12 20.17
C LEU A 174 6.44 12.72 20.81
N PRO A 175 5.52 12.38 21.73
CA PRO A 175 5.49 11.09 22.40
C PRO A 175 4.90 9.98 21.49
N PHE A 176 5.52 9.81 20.33
CA PHE A 176 5.14 8.81 19.32
C PHE A 176 6.32 7.92 18.96
N GLU A 177 6.09 6.63 18.89
CA GLU A 177 7.04 5.64 18.39
C GLU A 177 6.56 5.11 17.03
N ILE A 178 7.48 4.94 16.08
CA ILE A 178 7.19 4.29 14.81
C ILE A 178 7.23 2.78 15.01
N VAL A 179 6.12 2.10 14.74
CA VAL A 179 5.94 0.67 15.05
C VAL A 179 6.66 -0.25 14.08
N SER A 180 6.83 0.17 12.82
CA SER A 180 7.34 -0.69 11.75
C SER A 180 8.86 -0.85 11.78
N GLU A 181 9.35 -2.08 11.62
CA GLU A 181 10.78 -2.37 11.37
C GLU A 181 11.24 -1.96 9.98
N SER A 182 10.33 -1.84 9.01
CA SER A 182 10.64 -1.51 7.61
C SER A 182 9.53 -0.62 7.05
N LEU A 183 9.85 0.64 6.80
CA LEU A 183 8.85 1.65 6.43
C LEU A 183 8.62 1.73 4.92
N SER A 184 7.36 1.84 4.54
CA SER A 184 6.92 2.34 3.23
C SER A 184 6.87 3.87 3.21
N ASN A 185 6.97 4.47 2.03
CA ASN A 185 6.65 5.89 1.85
C ASN A 185 5.14 6.17 1.91
N ALA A 186 4.29 5.14 1.80
CA ALA A 186 2.84 5.33 1.72
C ALA A 186 2.20 5.79 3.04
N VAL A 187 2.75 5.34 4.19
CA VAL A 187 2.14 5.58 5.52
C VAL A 187 3.19 5.57 6.63
N THR A 188 2.96 6.33 7.68
CA THR A 188 3.69 6.25 8.95
C THR A 188 2.75 5.74 10.05
N PRO A 189 3.00 4.53 10.60
CA PRO A 189 2.28 4.00 11.75
C PRO A 189 2.89 4.53 13.04
N LEU A 190 2.07 5.05 13.93
CA LEU A 190 2.49 5.70 15.17
C LEU A 190 1.83 5.04 16.38
N HIS A 191 2.64 4.65 17.35
CA HIS A 191 2.24 4.25 18.68
C HIS A 191 2.41 5.43 19.65
N PRO A 192 1.32 6.00 20.17
CA PRO A 192 1.43 7.01 21.23
C PRO A 192 1.85 6.35 22.56
N THR A 193 2.79 6.97 23.26
CA THR A 193 3.31 6.42 24.53
C THR A 193 2.58 6.97 25.78
N THR A 194 1.69 7.95 25.61
CA THR A 194 1.05 8.69 26.72
C THR A 194 -0.46 8.72 26.68
N ALA A 195 -1.08 8.40 25.55
CA ALA A 195 -2.52 8.44 25.34
C ALA A 195 -2.99 7.32 24.43
N SER A 196 -4.31 7.03 24.39
CA SER A 196 -4.90 6.09 23.43
C SER A 196 -4.79 6.65 22.01
N ALA A 197 -4.38 5.81 21.06
CA ALA A 197 -4.34 6.15 19.64
C ALA A 197 -5.72 6.55 19.11
N TYR A 198 -6.78 5.90 19.59
CA TYR A 198 -8.14 6.21 19.19
C TYR A 198 -8.64 7.54 19.74
N ASP A 199 -8.26 7.89 20.98
CA ASP A 199 -8.62 9.17 21.56
C ASP A 199 -7.91 10.33 20.86
N ILE A 200 -6.64 10.14 20.45
CA ILE A 200 -5.91 11.11 19.61
C ILE A 200 -6.65 11.29 18.27
N PHE A 201 -7.06 10.19 17.61
CA PHE A 201 -7.83 10.28 16.38
C PHE A 201 -9.11 11.08 16.55
N LEU A 202 -9.89 10.81 17.61
CA LEU A 202 -11.13 11.55 17.90
C LEU A 202 -10.85 13.04 18.13
N LYS A 203 -9.81 13.37 18.92
CA LYS A 203 -9.39 14.75 19.17
C LYS A 203 -9.05 15.48 17.88
N ILE A 204 -8.20 14.89 17.04
CA ILE A 204 -7.78 15.47 15.76
C ILE A 204 -8.97 15.66 14.83
N LYS A 205 -9.87 14.68 14.78
CA LYS A 205 -11.09 14.75 13.94
C LYS A 205 -12.07 15.81 14.44
N ASP A 206 -12.38 15.84 15.73
CA ASP A 206 -13.48 16.63 16.28
C ASP A 206 -13.08 18.08 16.60
N GLU A 207 -11.82 18.33 17.02
CA GLU A 207 -11.38 19.68 17.41
C GLU A 207 -10.60 20.39 16.29
N TYR A 208 -9.91 19.64 15.42
CA TYR A 208 -9.09 20.23 14.36
C TYR A 208 -9.63 19.97 12.94
N GLY A 209 -10.70 19.19 12.81
CA GLY A 209 -11.32 18.91 11.51
C GLY A 209 -10.46 18.09 10.54
N MET A 210 -9.44 17.41 11.05
CA MET A 210 -8.51 16.60 10.25
C MET A 210 -8.76 15.11 10.47
N TRP A 211 -8.57 14.30 9.42
CA TRP A 211 -8.74 12.86 9.47
C TRP A 211 -7.39 12.14 9.39
N ILE A 212 -6.93 11.56 10.50
CA ILE A 212 -5.86 10.56 10.54
C ILE A 212 -6.49 9.16 10.54
N CYS A 213 -5.73 8.14 10.16
CA CYS A 213 -6.30 6.81 9.98
C CYS A 213 -6.21 5.98 11.28
N PRO A 214 -7.32 5.73 12.00
CA PRO A 214 -7.29 4.85 13.17
C PRO A 214 -7.11 3.40 12.74
N ASN A 215 -6.62 2.55 13.63
CA ASN A 215 -6.70 1.12 13.49
C ASN A 215 -7.98 0.57 14.14
N GLY A 216 -8.28 -0.71 13.89
CA GLY A 216 -9.38 -1.45 14.50
C GLY A 216 -8.87 -2.68 15.27
N GLY A 217 -9.82 -3.44 15.86
CA GLY A 217 -9.49 -4.64 16.64
C GLY A 217 -8.51 -4.35 17.77
N ASP A 218 -7.57 -5.25 17.96
CA ASP A 218 -6.58 -5.19 19.06
C ASP A 218 -5.62 -4.00 18.95
N MET A 219 -5.52 -3.37 17.78
CA MET A 219 -4.66 -2.22 17.54
C MET A 219 -5.38 -0.86 17.68
N LYS A 220 -6.67 -0.85 18.00
CA LYS A 220 -7.49 0.36 18.02
C LYS A 220 -6.89 1.45 18.93
N ASP A 221 -6.50 1.07 20.13
CA ASP A 221 -6.02 2.01 21.14
C ASP A 221 -4.49 2.20 21.13
N THR A 222 -3.79 1.40 20.34
CA THR A 222 -2.32 1.36 20.35
C THR A 222 -1.65 1.97 19.12
N ILE A 223 -2.33 2.01 17.96
CA ILE A 223 -1.72 2.49 16.71
C ILE A 223 -2.72 3.34 15.91
N PHE A 224 -2.29 4.52 15.49
CA PHE A 224 -2.90 5.26 14.40
C PHE A 224 -1.89 5.48 13.27
N ARG A 225 -2.37 5.89 12.09
CA ARG A 225 -1.52 6.03 10.90
C ARG A 225 -1.72 7.38 10.25
N VAL A 226 -0.65 7.91 9.69
CA VAL A 226 -0.68 9.11 8.83
C VAL A 226 -0.26 8.71 7.43
N GLY A 227 -1.14 8.93 6.45
CA GLY A 227 -0.92 8.62 5.04
C GLY A 227 -0.11 9.69 4.34
N HIS A 228 0.64 9.31 3.28
CA HIS A 228 1.47 10.22 2.50
C HIS A 228 1.14 10.19 1.01
N ILE A 229 0.18 9.36 0.61
CA ILE A 229 -0.29 9.22 -0.78
C ILE A 229 -1.46 10.16 -1.07
N GLY A 230 -1.68 10.46 -2.34
CA GLY A 230 -2.74 11.39 -2.76
C GLY A 230 -2.23 12.82 -2.96
N ALA A 231 -3.15 13.77 -3.03
CA ALA A 231 -2.86 15.19 -3.31
C ALA A 231 -2.48 15.97 -2.04
N LEU A 232 -1.57 15.42 -1.22
CA LEU A 232 -1.08 16.05 0.00
C LEU A 232 0.14 16.93 -0.26
N THR A 233 0.29 17.97 0.57
CA THR A 233 1.40 18.92 0.58
C THR A 233 2.03 19.02 1.97
N THR A 234 3.16 19.69 2.10
CA THR A 234 3.79 19.98 3.39
C THR A 234 2.90 20.84 4.28
N ALA A 235 2.07 21.72 3.70
CA ALA A 235 1.15 22.57 4.45
C ALA A 235 0.07 21.76 5.20
N ASP A 236 -0.40 20.65 4.62
CA ASP A 236 -1.34 19.75 5.28
C ASP A 236 -0.70 19.09 6.51
N TYR A 237 0.57 18.74 6.41
CA TYR A 237 1.31 18.20 7.56
C TYR A 237 1.61 19.26 8.61
N ASP A 238 1.95 20.49 8.21
CA ASP A 238 2.21 21.56 9.17
C ASP A 238 1.00 21.82 10.07
N MET A 239 -0.21 21.76 9.51
CA MET A 239 -1.44 21.86 10.30
C MET A 239 -1.59 20.68 11.29
N LEU A 240 -1.37 19.46 10.84
CA LEU A 240 -1.48 18.26 11.68
C LEU A 240 -0.40 18.27 12.79
N ILE A 241 0.83 18.62 12.45
CA ILE A 241 1.95 18.69 13.36
C ILE A 241 1.72 19.78 14.42
N ALA A 242 1.21 20.96 14.02
CA ALA A 242 0.83 22.02 14.97
C ALA A 242 -0.24 21.52 15.95
N ALA A 243 -1.25 20.79 15.47
CA ALA A 243 -2.26 20.19 16.33
C ALA A 243 -1.65 19.19 17.35
N PHE A 244 -0.73 18.33 16.92
CA PHE A 244 -0.04 17.41 17.84
C PHE A 244 0.79 18.15 18.90
N TRP A 245 1.51 19.22 18.54
CA TRP A 245 2.27 20.03 19.49
C TRP A 245 1.35 20.78 20.48
N GLU A 246 0.18 21.24 20.01
CA GLU A 246 -0.82 21.84 20.89
C GLU A 246 -1.39 20.81 21.87
N LEU A 247 -1.72 19.59 21.43
CA LEU A 247 -2.16 18.50 22.30
C LEU A 247 -1.10 18.13 23.35
N LYS A 248 0.18 18.15 22.98
CA LYS A 248 1.29 17.96 23.92
C LYS A 248 1.35 19.09 24.94
N THR A 249 1.22 20.34 24.51
CA THR A 249 1.22 21.50 25.41
C THR A 249 0.05 21.46 26.37
N LYS A 250 -1.11 20.99 25.94
CA LYS A 250 -2.30 20.75 26.77
C LYS A 250 -2.19 19.52 27.66
N LYS A 251 -1.10 18.78 27.61
CA LYS A 251 -0.86 17.51 28.35
C LYS A 251 -1.91 16.43 28.02
N PHE A 252 -2.43 16.44 26.81
CA PHE A 252 -3.31 15.37 26.32
C PHE A 252 -2.48 14.19 25.79
N ILE A 253 -1.34 14.49 25.16
CA ILE A 253 -0.33 13.52 24.72
C ILE A 253 1.03 13.84 25.34
#